data_b78c40828675582cc272e73c72e23302
#
_entry.id   b78c40828675582cc272e73c72e23302
#
_cell.length_a   1.000
_cell.length_b   1.000
_cell.length_c   1.000
_cell.angle_alpha   90.00
_cell.angle_beta   90.00
_cell.angle_gamma   90.00
#
_symmetry.space_group_name_H-M   'P 1'
#
loop_
_entity.id
_entity.type
_entity.pdbx_description
1 polymer ?
#
loop_
_entity_poly.entity_id
_entity_poly.type
_entity_poly.pdbx_seq_one_letter_code
_entity_poly.pdbx_strand_id
1 'polypeptide(L)'
;MFRYIALFLTVLTAFCYAAGSAQEGFGIGIIIGEPTGISFKNWLSPKTAIDGAAAWSFEGDDALHLHADYLFHNGNLTQVEGGKLLLYYGLGARLKLQDRSRLGVRIPFGVAYLLHASPLDFFLELVPIMDLAPDTELEFNGGFGVRLYFK
;
A
#
# COMPACT_ATOMS: atom_id res chain seq x y z
N MET A 1 -19.01 21.14 9.84
CA MET A 1 -18.13 19.97 10.00
C MET A 1 -18.90 18.66 9.81
N PHE A 2 -19.98 18.39 10.56
CA PHE A 2 -20.78 17.16 10.41
C PHE A 2 -21.37 16.93 9.00
N ARG A 3 -21.74 17.97 8.28
CA ARG A 3 -22.32 17.87 6.91
C ARG A 3 -21.30 17.33 5.89
N TYR A 4 -20.01 17.68 6.03
CA TYR A 4 -18.95 17.21 5.13
C TYR A 4 -18.52 15.79 5.46
N ILE A 5 -18.58 15.41 6.74
CA ILE A 5 -18.32 14.03 7.17
C ILE A 5 -19.43 13.10 6.66
N ALA A 6 -20.71 13.55 6.73
CA ALA A 6 -21.83 12.78 6.19
C ALA A 6 -21.74 12.66 4.66
N LEU A 7 -21.35 13.74 3.95
CA LEU A 7 -21.16 13.70 2.51
C LEU A 7 -19.99 12.78 2.11
N PHE A 8 -18.89 12.82 2.87
CA PHE A 8 -17.74 11.93 2.65
C PHE A 8 -18.10 10.46 2.88
N LEU A 9 -18.88 10.18 3.94
CA LEU A 9 -19.38 8.83 4.22
C LEU A 9 -20.37 8.34 3.16
N THR A 10 -21.25 9.19 2.65
CA THR A 10 -22.19 8.81 1.58
C THR A 10 -21.48 8.61 0.24
N VAL A 11 -20.48 9.40 -0.07
CA VAL A 11 -19.64 9.19 -1.26
C VAL A 11 -18.85 7.88 -1.12
N LEU A 12 -18.28 7.61 0.06
CA LEU A 12 -17.55 6.37 0.34
C LEU A 12 -18.46 5.13 0.24
N THR A 13 -19.69 5.22 0.74
CA THR A 13 -20.67 4.12 0.63
C THR A 13 -21.19 3.93 -0.79
N ALA A 14 -21.39 5.00 -1.56
CA ALA A 14 -21.80 4.90 -2.97
C ALA A 14 -20.71 4.23 -3.84
N PHE A 15 -19.44 4.46 -3.54
CA PHE A 15 -18.33 3.78 -4.22
C PHE A 15 -18.23 2.28 -3.87
N CYS A 16 -18.67 1.87 -2.67
CA CYS A 16 -18.69 0.45 -2.30
C CYS A 16 -19.69 -0.38 -3.12
N TYR A 17 -20.68 0.25 -3.77
CA TYR A 17 -21.65 -0.46 -4.61
C TYR A 17 -21.17 -0.69 -6.06
N ALA A 18 -20.10 -0.06 -6.49
CA ALA A 18 -19.48 -0.35 -7.79
C ALA A 18 -18.56 -1.58 -7.68
N ALA A 19 -19.15 -2.73 -7.36
CA ALA A 19 -18.48 -3.94 -6.93
C ALA A 19 -17.54 -4.53 -8.00
N GLY A 20 -16.28 -4.17 -7.92
CA GLY A 20 -15.17 -4.95 -8.43
C GLY A 20 -14.62 -5.88 -7.34
N SER A 21 -13.87 -6.90 -7.73
CA SER A 21 -13.07 -7.67 -6.79
C SER A 21 -11.86 -6.85 -6.34
N ALA A 22 -11.50 -6.91 -5.06
CA ALA A 22 -10.28 -6.28 -4.55
C ALA A 22 -8.98 -6.87 -5.13
N GLN A 23 -9.08 -7.93 -5.92
CA GLN A 23 -7.98 -8.62 -6.59
C GLN A 23 -7.85 -8.26 -8.08
N GLU A 24 -8.59 -7.28 -8.56
CA GLU A 24 -8.57 -6.80 -9.95
C GLU A 24 -8.57 -5.27 -9.99
N GLY A 25 -7.98 -4.72 -11.05
CA GLY A 25 -8.01 -3.31 -11.33
C GLY A 25 -7.03 -2.47 -10.52
N PHE A 26 -7.34 -1.20 -10.41
CA PHE A 26 -6.53 -0.18 -9.74
C PHE A 26 -7.12 0.16 -8.38
N GLY A 27 -6.27 0.17 -7.37
CA GLY A 27 -6.62 0.54 -6.01
C GLY A 27 -5.92 1.82 -5.56
N ILE A 28 -6.62 2.61 -4.78
CA ILE A 28 -6.08 3.78 -4.10
C ILE A 28 -6.50 3.74 -2.64
N GLY A 29 -5.63 4.19 -1.76
CA GLY A 29 -5.91 4.19 -0.34
C GLY A 29 -4.91 4.97 0.47
N ILE A 30 -4.86 4.64 1.74
CA ILE A 30 -3.96 5.25 2.71
C ILE A 30 -3.09 4.19 3.36
N ILE A 31 -1.88 4.57 3.71
CA ILE A 31 -0.98 3.82 4.57
C ILE A 31 -0.64 4.66 5.79
N ILE A 32 -0.71 4.06 6.96
CA ILE A 32 -0.38 4.67 8.25
C ILE A 32 0.78 3.89 8.85
N GLY A 33 1.79 4.61 9.25
CA GLY A 33 2.99 4.03 9.82
C GLY A 33 4.18 4.97 9.59
N GLU A 34 5.32 4.39 9.31
CA GLU A 34 6.51 5.13 8.90
C GLU A 34 6.96 4.61 7.52
N PRO A 35 6.76 5.40 6.46
CA PRO A 35 6.05 6.69 6.38
C PRO A 35 4.52 6.57 6.27
N THR A 36 3.81 7.68 6.44
CA THR A 36 2.35 7.78 6.29
C THR A 36 2.00 8.53 5.00
N GLY A 37 1.02 8.05 4.23
CA GLY A 37 0.66 8.70 2.98
C GLY A 37 -0.42 8.01 2.16
N ILE A 38 -0.39 8.30 0.86
CA ILE A 38 -1.34 7.76 -0.13
C ILE A 38 -0.70 6.55 -0.80
N SER A 39 -1.44 5.46 -0.86
CA SER A 39 -1.02 4.18 -1.45
C SER A 39 -1.80 3.89 -2.73
N PHE A 40 -1.12 3.33 -3.71
CA PHE A 40 -1.66 2.91 -5.01
C PHE A 40 -1.28 1.45 -5.26
N LYS A 41 -2.17 0.71 -5.91
CA LYS A 41 -1.88 -0.65 -6.35
C LYS A 41 -2.63 -0.96 -7.64
N ASN A 42 -1.97 -1.61 -8.57
CA ASN A 42 -2.59 -2.11 -9.79
C ASN A 42 -2.28 -3.60 -9.96
N TRP A 43 -3.32 -4.41 -10.03
CA TRP A 43 -3.20 -5.84 -10.30
C TRP A 43 -2.87 -6.08 -11.76
N LEU A 44 -1.80 -6.83 -12.02
CA LEU A 44 -1.36 -7.26 -13.36
C LEU A 44 -1.88 -8.65 -13.69
N SER A 45 -2.04 -9.49 -12.68
CA SER A 45 -2.55 -10.85 -12.77
C SER A 45 -3.15 -11.24 -11.40
N PRO A 46 -3.79 -12.43 -11.26
CA PRO A 46 -4.26 -12.91 -9.96
C PRO A 46 -3.18 -13.07 -8.89
N LYS A 47 -1.91 -13.07 -9.29
CA LYS A 47 -0.77 -13.29 -8.38
C LYS A 47 0.23 -12.13 -8.33
N THR A 48 0.19 -11.22 -9.28
CA THR A 48 1.17 -10.15 -9.39
C THR A 48 0.52 -8.77 -9.44
N ALA A 49 1.19 -7.81 -8.85
CA ALA A 49 0.76 -6.41 -8.86
C ALA A 49 1.96 -5.46 -8.87
N ILE A 50 1.71 -4.24 -9.28
CA ILE A 50 2.60 -3.11 -9.02
C ILE A 50 1.90 -2.25 -7.98
N ASP A 51 2.61 -1.88 -6.94
CA ASP A 51 2.13 -0.88 -6.00
C ASP A 51 3.10 0.29 -5.86
N GLY A 52 2.65 1.32 -5.17
CA GLY A 52 3.45 2.48 -4.88
C GLY A 52 2.78 3.35 -3.83
N ALA A 53 3.55 4.32 -3.36
CA ALA A 53 3.01 5.35 -2.47
C ALA A 53 3.76 6.67 -2.61
N ALA A 54 3.04 7.74 -2.26
CA ALA A 54 3.59 9.03 -1.93
C ALA A 54 3.29 9.28 -0.45
N ALA A 55 4.33 9.31 0.36
CA ALA A 55 4.19 9.30 1.80
C ALA A 55 5.18 10.27 2.48
N TRP A 56 4.83 10.71 3.67
CA TRP A 56 5.64 11.62 4.45
C TRP A 56 6.12 10.94 5.73
N SER A 57 7.39 11.15 6.04
CA SER A 57 7.98 10.78 7.31
C SER A 57 8.03 12.01 8.21
N PHE A 58 7.59 11.83 9.45
CA PHE A 58 7.61 12.86 10.50
C PHE A 58 8.64 12.52 11.59
N GLU A 59 9.29 11.39 11.47
CA GLU A 59 10.36 10.95 12.35
C GLU A 59 11.69 11.51 11.87
N GLY A 60 12.32 12.36 12.69
CA GLY A 60 13.56 13.04 12.31
C GLY A 60 13.34 14.24 11.40
N ASP A 61 14.14 14.35 10.33
CA ASP A 61 13.96 15.35 9.30
C ASP A 61 12.77 15.03 8.41
N ASP A 62 11.90 15.99 8.17
CA ASP A 62 10.75 15.84 7.29
C ASP A 62 11.20 15.38 5.90
N ALA A 63 10.62 14.28 5.43
CA ALA A 63 10.97 13.70 4.15
C ALA A 63 9.74 13.24 3.38
N LEU A 64 9.75 13.47 2.06
CA LEU A 64 8.80 12.88 1.14
C LEU A 64 9.37 11.57 0.60
N HIS A 65 8.63 10.50 0.77
CA HIS A 65 8.96 9.19 0.24
C HIS A 65 8.11 8.89 -1.00
N LEU A 66 8.77 8.55 -2.08
CA LEU A 66 8.13 7.97 -3.27
C LEU A 66 8.67 6.57 -3.46
N HIS A 67 7.80 5.60 -3.64
CA HIS A 67 8.24 4.26 -3.95
C HIS A 67 7.33 3.56 -4.96
N ALA A 68 7.88 2.56 -5.62
CA ALA A 68 7.18 1.63 -6.47
C ALA A 68 7.77 0.23 -6.32
N ASP A 69 6.90 -0.77 -6.18
CA ASP A 69 7.27 -2.16 -5.95
C ASP A 69 6.54 -3.08 -6.94
N TYR A 70 7.23 -4.13 -7.33
CA TYR A 70 6.62 -5.28 -8.00
C TYR A 70 6.35 -6.38 -6.97
N LEU A 71 5.10 -6.78 -6.84
CA LEU A 71 4.63 -7.69 -5.80
C LEU A 71 4.21 -9.05 -6.36
N PHE A 72 4.58 -10.09 -5.62
CA PHE A 72 4.11 -11.46 -5.82
C PHE A 72 3.22 -11.86 -4.64
N HIS A 73 2.04 -12.38 -4.93
CA HIS A 73 1.08 -12.82 -3.93
C HIS A 73 0.95 -14.33 -3.93
N ASN A 74 0.97 -14.92 -2.74
CA ASN A 74 0.69 -16.34 -2.57
C ASN A 74 -0.83 -16.53 -2.37
N GLY A 75 -1.49 -17.06 -3.42
CA GLY A 75 -2.94 -17.29 -3.42
C GLY A 75 -3.41 -18.53 -2.65
N ASN A 76 -2.49 -19.35 -2.15
CA ASN A 76 -2.81 -20.58 -1.42
C ASN A 76 -3.09 -20.36 0.07
N LEU A 77 -3.06 -19.12 0.53
CA LEU A 77 -3.39 -18.81 1.90
C LEU A 77 -4.88 -18.78 2.14
N THR A 78 -5.18 -19.10 3.34
CA THR A 78 -6.45 -19.40 3.98
C THR A 78 -7.58 -18.48 3.54
N GLN A 79 -8.63 -19.06 2.99
CA GLN A 79 -9.95 -18.44 2.98
C GLN A 79 -10.36 -18.22 4.44
N VAL A 80 -10.56 -16.97 4.82
CA VAL A 80 -11.08 -16.59 6.14
C VAL A 80 -12.51 -16.09 5.98
N GLU A 81 -13.26 -16.07 7.07
CA GLU A 81 -14.63 -15.55 7.04
C GLU A 81 -14.69 -14.12 6.49
N GLY A 82 -15.50 -13.91 5.45
CA GLY A 82 -15.71 -12.62 4.82
C GLY A 82 -14.65 -12.15 3.83
N GLY A 83 -13.57 -12.92 3.62
CA GLY A 83 -12.51 -12.51 2.72
C GLY A 83 -11.43 -13.54 2.48
N LYS A 84 -10.35 -13.09 1.88
CA LYS A 84 -9.18 -13.88 1.51
C LYS A 84 -7.92 -13.24 2.08
N LEU A 85 -7.11 -14.04 2.76
CA LEU A 85 -5.82 -13.62 3.29
C LEU A 85 -4.71 -14.05 2.33
N LEU A 86 -3.89 -13.09 1.90
CA LEU A 86 -2.75 -13.31 1.01
C LEU A 86 -1.47 -12.86 1.68
N LEU A 87 -0.43 -13.68 1.59
CA LEU A 87 0.93 -13.21 1.81
C LEU A 87 1.47 -12.61 0.51
N TYR A 88 2.26 -11.57 0.62
CA TYR A 88 2.98 -11.03 -0.51
C TYR A 88 4.40 -10.61 -0.14
N TYR A 89 5.24 -10.61 -1.15
CA TYR A 89 6.60 -10.09 -1.09
C TYR A 89 6.94 -9.48 -2.45
N GLY A 90 7.98 -8.68 -2.49
CA GLY A 90 8.36 -8.05 -3.73
C GLY A 90 9.72 -7.41 -3.73
N LEU A 91 9.94 -6.66 -4.77
CA LEU A 91 11.15 -5.88 -4.99
C LEU A 91 10.76 -4.54 -5.57
N GLY A 92 11.34 -3.48 -5.05
CA GLY A 92 11.04 -2.14 -5.52
C GLY A 92 12.17 -1.14 -5.31
N ALA A 93 11.85 0.09 -5.61
CA ALA A 93 12.76 1.23 -5.46
C ALA A 93 12.09 2.33 -4.63
N ARG A 94 12.90 3.04 -3.88
CA ARG A 94 12.49 4.20 -3.08
C ARG A 94 13.32 5.43 -3.44
N LEU A 95 12.65 6.56 -3.54
CA LEU A 95 13.27 7.88 -3.53
C LEU A 95 12.79 8.64 -2.29
N LYS A 96 13.72 9.00 -1.42
CA LYS A 96 13.47 9.81 -0.22
C LYS A 96 13.97 11.22 -0.48
N LEU A 97 13.06 12.16 -0.62
CA LEU A 97 13.35 13.57 -0.86
C LEU A 97 13.46 14.33 0.46
N GLN A 98 14.64 14.84 0.72
CA GLN A 98 15.00 15.64 1.90
C GLN A 98 16.20 16.50 1.53
N ASP A 99 16.83 17.20 2.49
CA ASP A 99 18.00 18.04 2.20
C ASP A 99 19.12 17.26 1.50
N ARG A 100 19.30 16.02 1.87
CA ARG A 100 20.18 15.07 1.20
C ARG A 100 19.36 13.86 0.74
N SER A 101 18.87 13.92 -0.48
CA SER A 101 17.98 12.89 -1.04
C SER A 101 18.67 11.52 -1.11
N ARG A 102 17.86 10.46 -0.93
CA ARG A 102 18.32 9.07 -0.94
C ARG A 102 17.58 8.26 -1.98
N LEU A 103 18.32 7.38 -2.61
CA LEU A 103 17.79 6.35 -3.52
C LEU A 103 18.10 4.98 -2.95
N GLY A 104 17.10 4.11 -2.88
CA GLY A 104 17.26 2.79 -2.29
C GLY A 104 16.47 1.70 -3.00
N VAL A 105 16.85 0.47 -2.70
CA VAL A 105 16.12 -0.75 -3.05
C VAL A 105 15.31 -1.17 -1.84
N ARG A 106 14.06 -1.58 -2.08
CA ARG A 106 13.16 -2.06 -1.01
C ARG A 106 12.66 -3.47 -1.31
N ILE A 107 12.48 -4.24 -0.25
CA ILE A 107 11.99 -5.61 -0.32
C ILE A 107 10.77 -5.71 0.61
N PRO A 108 9.56 -5.39 0.11
CA PRO A 108 8.36 -5.47 0.94
C PRO A 108 7.97 -6.92 1.24
N PHE A 109 7.51 -7.13 2.47
CA PHE A 109 6.83 -8.33 2.93
C PHE A 109 5.54 -7.93 3.61
N GLY A 110 4.44 -8.56 3.27
CA GLY A 110 3.18 -8.18 3.85
C GLY A 110 2.12 -9.26 3.81
N VAL A 111 1.03 -8.92 4.48
CA VAL A 111 -0.22 -9.67 4.50
C VAL A 111 -1.32 -8.74 4.02
N ALA A 112 -2.12 -9.21 3.08
CA ALA A 112 -3.29 -8.49 2.59
C ALA A 112 -4.56 -9.29 2.88
N TYR A 113 -5.57 -8.61 3.40
CA TYR A 113 -6.91 -9.15 3.60
C TYR A 113 -7.86 -8.52 2.58
N LEU A 114 -8.31 -9.33 1.64
CA LEU A 114 -9.21 -8.93 0.56
C LEU A 114 -10.64 -9.30 0.91
N LEU A 115 -11.51 -8.31 1.00
CA LEU A 115 -12.92 -8.51 1.31
C LEU A 115 -13.67 -9.10 0.10
N HIS A 116 -14.58 -10.07 0.36
CA HIS A 116 -15.43 -10.63 -0.69
C HIS A 116 -16.62 -9.72 -1.03
N ALA A 117 -17.17 -9.04 -0.02
CA ALA A 117 -18.38 -8.23 -0.15
C ALA A 117 -18.14 -6.80 -0.64
N SER A 118 -16.91 -6.34 -0.69
CA SER A 118 -16.56 -4.99 -1.11
C SER A 118 -15.18 -4.93 -1.76
N PRO A 119 -14.92 -3.95 -2.63
CA PRO A 119 -13.63 -3.81 -3.32
C PRO A 119 -12.55 -3.18 -2.43
N LEU A 120 -12.43 -3.66 -1.20
CA LEU A 120 -11.47 -3.18 -0.22
C LEU A 120 -10.42 -4.25 0.10
N ASP A 121 -9.18 -3.84 0.26
CA ASP A 121 -8.16 -4.61 0.95
C ASP A 121 -7.63 -3.85 2.18
N PHE A 122 -7.24 -4.62 3.17
CA PHE A 122 -6.44 -4.16 4.30
C PHE A 122 -5.08 -4.84 4.21
N PHE A 123 -4.00 -4.12 4.47
CA PHE A 123 -2.68 -4.70 4.41
C PHE A 123 -1.79 -4.25 5.57
N LEU A 124 -0.91 -5.15 5.97
CA LEU A 124 0.15 -4.91 6.94
C LEU A 124 1.48 -5.25 6.28
N GLU A 125 2.43 -4.35 6.34
CA GLU A 125 3.68 -4.45 5.60
C GLU A 125 4.89 -4.14 6.47
N LEU A 126 5.95 -4.91 6.27
CA LEU A 126 7.30 -4.65 6.78
C LEU A 126 8.26 -4.59 5.60
N VAL A 127 9.08 -3.55 5.55
CA VAL A 127 9.94 -3.30 4.40
C VAL A 127 11.37 -2.99 4.83
N PRO A 128 12.30 -3.94 4.71
CA PRO A 128 13.71 -3.61 4.72
C PRO A 128 14.08 -2.83 3.45
N ILE A 129 14.88 -1.78 3.62
CA ILE A 129 15.31 -0.88 2.56
C ILE A 129 16.82 -0.72 2.64
N MET A 130 17.49 -0.91 1.52
CA MET A 130 18.90 -0.62 1.36
C MET A 130 19.08 0.65 0.54
N ASP A 131 19.41 1.75 1.20
CA ASP A 131 19.81 2.96 0.49
C ASP A 131 21.17 2.77 -0.17
N LEU A 132 21.28 3.17 -1.42
CA LEU A 132 22.47 3.00 -2.24
C LEU A 132 23.20 4.33 -2.50
N ALA A 133 22.49 5.44 -2.46
CA ALA A 133 23.01 6.76 -2.69
C ALA A 133 22.33 7.78 -1.75
N PRO A 134 23.07 8.78 -1.24
CA PRO A 134 24.50 9.01 -1.40
C PRO A 134 25.38 8.02 -0.65
N ASP A 135 24.87 7.40 0.43
CA ASP A 135 25.58 6.43 1.25
C ASP A 135 24.76 5.12 1.34
N THR A 136 25.44 3.99 1.51
CA THR A 136 24.77 2.71 1.76
C THR A 136 24.33 2.63 3.21
N GLU A 137 23.02 2.48 3.42
CA GLU A 137 22.42 2.41 4.74
C GLU A 137 21.22 1.46 4.72
N LEU A 138 21.09 0.64 5.76
CA LEU A 138 19.94 -0.25 5.96
C LEU A 138 18.91 0.46 6.84
N GLU A 139 17.67 0.51 6.36
CA GLU A 139 16.52 1.10 7.05
C GLU A 139 15.33 0.14 7.01
N PHE A 140 14.43 0.23 7.98
CA PHE A 140 13.21 -0.55 8.02
C PHE A 140 12.01 0.40 8.07
N ASN A 141 11.07 0.17 7.17
CA ASN A 141 9.76 0.82 7.19
C ASN A 141 8.66 -0.19 7.50
N GLY A 142 7.53 0.29 7.96
CA GLY A 142 6.38 -0.55 8.19
C GLY A 142 5.10 0.26 8.23
N GLY A 143 4.00 -0.36 7.87
CA GLY A 143 2.71 0.31 7.86
C GLY A 143 1.53 -0.62 7.76
N PHE A 144 0.40 -0.07 8.11
CA PHE A 144 -0.92 -0.63 7.92
C PHE A 144 -1.70 0.26 6.98
N GLY A 145 -2.43 -0.33 6.04
CA GLY A 145 -3.19 0.46 5.08
C GLY A 145 -4.50 -0.18 4.65
N VAL A 146 -5.27 0.63 3.96
CA VAL A 146 -6.53 0.23 3.31
C VAL A 146 -6.59 0.83 1.92
N ARG A 147 -7.04 0.04 0.96
CA ARG A 147 -7.24 0.47 -0.43
C ARG A 147 -8.64 0.14 -0.91
N LEU A 148 -9.17 1.02 -1.75
CA LEU A 148 -10.40 0.82 -2.50
C LEU A 148 -10.05 0.60 -3.97
N TYR A 149 -10.62 -0.45 -4.58
CA TYR A 149 -10.34 -0.85 -5.95
C TYR A 149 -11.43 -0.44 -6.92
N PHE A 150 -11.01 -0.06 -8.11
CA PHE A 150 -11.84 0.31 -9.25
C PHE A 150 -11.53 -0.61 -10.43
N LYS A 151 -12.56 -1.01 -11.16
CA LYS A 151 -12.43 -1.68 -12.46
C LYS A 151 -12.33 -0.68 -13.59
#